data_e2401a540ec7c5e5db5ad9ed7f928b72
#
_entry.id   e2401a540ec7c5e5db5ad9ed7f928b72
#
_cell.length_a   1.000
_cell.length_b   1.000
_cell.length_c   1.000
_cell.angle_alpha   90.00
_cell.angle_beta   90.00
_cell.angle_gamma   90.00
#
_symmetry.space_group_name_H-M   'P 1'
#
loop_
_entity.id
_entity.type
_entity.pdbx_description
1 polymer ?
#
loop_
_entity_poly.entity_id
_entity_poly.type
_entity_poly.pdbx_seq_one_letter_code
_entity_poly.pdbx_strand_id
1 'polypeptide(L)'
;MKKIFLFEPCIGSENVGDQIIVDSIKHEMHELFSPSFCIELPTHTPLSNRYMYFLGKSNYKFILGSNLIVGDLNPIIHLKQWNLTPLTLPNIKNAILIGVGAQQYNQKFTFLTKISYKWLFKGNTLHSVRDSYTEKLLKNIGIDNVINTGCPTMWSLTPTLCTLIPSKKAKEAVLTLTDYKPNPERDNHIIEVLKQDYSKVFFWPQGHRDYSYFKT
;
A
#
# COMPACT_ATOMS: atom_id res chain seq x y z
N MET A 1 16.20 22.27 6.68
CA MET A 1 15.06 21.56 6.08
C MET A 1 15.52 20.13 5.72
N LYS A 2 14.79 19.10 6.16
CA LYS A 2 15.09 17.71 5.82
C LYS A 2 14.67 17.43 4.38
N LYS A 3 15.43 16.60 3.67
CA LYS A 3 15.08 16.10 2.35
C LYS A 3 14.55 14.67 2.49
N ILE A 4 13.32 14.47 2.08
CA ILE A 4 12.59 13.20 2.20
C ILE A 4 12.16 12.72 0.82
N PHE A 5 12.34 11.42 0.55
CA PHE A 5 11.73 10.76 -0.61
C PHE A 5 10.53 9.93 -0.16
N LEU A 6 9.43 10.14 -0.85
CA LEU A 6 8.20 9.39 -0.68
C LEU A 6 7.99 8.52 -1.92
N PHE A 7 8.01 7.20 -1.73
CA PHE A 7 7.68 6.26 -2.79
C PHE A 7 6.20 5.92 -2.68
N GLU A 8 5.43 6.38 -3.66
CA GLU A 8 3.97 6.37 -3.64
C GLU A 8 3.39 5.43 -4.69
N PRO A 9 2.64 4.42 -4.28
CA PRO A 9 1.97 3.52 -5.22
C PRO A 9 0.82 4.19 -5.99
N CYS A 10 0.30 5.31 -5.50
CA CYS A 10 -0.83 6.03 -6.11
C CYS A 10 -0.42 6.82 -7.38
N ILE A 11 0.85 7.21 -7.52
CA ILE A 11 1.30 7.98 -8.68
C ILE A 11 1.26 7.08 -9.92
N GLY A 12 0.33 7.35 -10.86
CA GLY A 12 0.10 6.55 -12.05
C GLY A 12 -0.64 5.23 -11.79
N SER A 13 -1.28 5.08 -10.62
CA SER A 13 -2.22 3.98 -10.34
C SER A 13 -3.60 4.30 -10.88
N GLU A 14 -4.27 3.29 -11.44
CA GLU A 14 -5.67 3.36 -11.83
C GLU A 14 -6.63 3.03 -10.65
N ASN A 15 -6.10 2.81 -9.45
CA ASN A 15 -6.85 2.42 -8.26
C ASN A 15 -6.91 3.56 -7.24
N VAL A 16 -8.09 4.12 -7.04
CA VAL A 16 -8.34 5.17 -6.02
C VAL A 16 -7.99 4.69 -4.60
N GLY A 17 -8.06 3.39 -4.33
CA GLY A 17 -7.65 2.83 -3.04
C GLY A 17 -6.18 3.11 -2.69
N ASP A 18 -5.28 3.14 -3.67
CA ASP A 18 -3.88 3.51 -3.45
C ASP A 18 -3.75 4.99 -3.06
N GLN A 19 -4.57 5.88 -3.66
CA GLN A 19 -4.62 7.29 -3.30
C GLN A 19 -5.09 7.49 -1.85
N ILE A 20 -6.19 6.83 -1.47
CA ILE A 20 -6.75 6.91 -0.11
C ILE A 20 -5.72 6.46 0.94
N ILE A 21 -4.95 5.40 0.66
CA ILE A 21 -3.90 4.91 1.55
C ILE A 21 -2.79 5.96 1.73
N VAL A 22 -2.30 6.52 0.63
CA VAL A 22 -1.22 7.53 0.66
C VAL A 22 -1.69 8.81 1.34
N ASP A 23 -2.89 9.29 1.05
CA ASP A 23 -3.47 10.48 1.69
C ASP A 23 -3.63 10.28 3.20
N SER A 24 -4.06 9.10 3.63
CA SER A 24 -4.15 8.76 5.06
C SER A 24 -2.78 8.82 5.73
N ILE A 25 -1.73 8.28 5.11
CA ILE A 25 -0.37 8.34 5.63
C ILE A 25 0.13 9.79 5.69
N LYS A 26 -0.07 10.57 4.63
CA LYS A 26 0.37 11.98 4.58
C LYS A 26 -0.34 12.83 5.63
N HIS A 27 -1.62 12.54 5.88
CA HIS A 27 -2.40 13.19 6.94
C HIS A 27 -1.81 12.91 8.33
N GLU A 28 -1.61 11.66 8.68
CA GLU A 28 -1.10 11.25 10.01
C GLU A 28 0.37 11.64 10.23
N MET A 29 1.16 11.74 9.15
CA MET A 29 2.58 12.13 9.22
C MET A 29 2.81 13.59 8.83
N HIS A 30 1.79 14.42 8.82
CA HIS A 30 1.85 15.83 8.40
C HIS A 30 2.94 16.63 9.12
N GLU A 31 3.09 16.44 10.42
CA GLU A 31 4.11 17.14 11.22
C GLU A 31 5.55 16.83 10.77
N LEU A 32 5.79 15.65 10.21
CA LEU A 32 7.09 15.28 9.65
C LEU A 32 7.27 15.79 8.22
N PHE A 33 6.24 15.70 7.39
CA PHE A 33 6.34 15.98 5.96
C PHE A 33 6.22 17.48 5.66
N SER A 34 5.31 18.21 6.32
CA SER A 34 5.05 19.63 6.05
C SER A 34 6.31 20.54 6.19
N PRO A 35 7.18 20.40 7.23
CA PRO A 35 8.39 21.20 7.35
C PRO A 35 9.58 20.68 6.52
N SER A 36 9.37 19.65 5.69
CA SER A 36 10.41 18.95 4.94
C SER A 36 10.30 19.24 3.44
N PHE A 37 11.41 19.09 2.73
CA PHE A 37 11.42 19.07 1.27
C PHE A 37 11.15 17.65 0.80
N CYS A 38 9.89 17.37 0.43
CA CYS A 38 9.45 16.06 -0.02
C CYS A 38 9.56 15.94 -1.55
N ILE A 39 10.11 14.81 -2.02
CA ILE A 39 10.14 14.41 -3.43
C ILE A 39 9.34 13.13 -3.55
N GLU A 40 8.25 13.18 -4.31
CA GLU A 40 7.33 12.09 -4.53
C GLU A 40 7.72 11.31 -5.78
N LEU A 41 7.78 9.99 -5.68
CA LEU A 41 8.16 9.09 -6.76
C LEU A 41 7.20 7.90 -6.84
N PRO A 42 6.81 7.48 -8.04
CA PRO A 42 6.03 6.26 -8.21
C PRO A 42 6.83 5.02 -7.81
N THR A 43 6.15 4.03 -7.21
CA THR A 43 6.80 2.76 -6.85
C THR A 43 7.02 1.84 -8.05
N HIS A 44 6.15 1.90 -9.06
CA HIS A 44 6.10 0.93 -10.17
C HIS A 44 6.86 1.36 -11.42
N THR A 45 7.52 2.53 -11.41
CA THR A 45 8.35 2.97 -12.53
C THR A 45 9.85 2.88 -12.21
N PRO A 46 10.70 2.67 -13.22
CA PRO A 46 12.15 2.70 -13.03
C PRO A 46 12.62 4.07 -12.56
N LEU A 47 13.59 4.09 -11.66
CA LEU A 47 14.24 5.35 -11.22
C LEU A 47 15.24 5.84 -12.27
N SER A 48 15.14 7.11 -12.63
CA SER A 48 16.15 7.77 -13.49
C SER A 48 17.46 7.98 -12.74
N ASN A 49 18.56 8.13 -13.47
CA ASN A 49 19.88 8.44 -12.91
C ASN A 49 19.87 9.72 -12.05
N ARG A 50 19.06 10.71 -12.42
CA ARG A 50 18.89 11.95 -11.67
C ARG A 50 18.30 11.69 -10.28
N TYR A 51 17.25 10.88 -10.19
CA TYR A 51 16.64 10.52 -8.90
C TYR A 51 17.58 9.66 -8.05
N MET A 52 18.32 8.75 -8.63
CA MET A 52 19.31 7.93 -7.92
C MET A 52 20.38 8.81 -7.25
N TYR A 53 20.87 9.84 -7.94
CA TYR A 53 21.81 10.80 -7.35
C TYR A 53 21.22 11.55 -6.14
N PHE A 54 19.97 12.01 -6.23
CA PHE A 54 19.35 12.73 -5.13
C PHE A 54 18.96 11.81 -3.96
N LEU A 55 18.55 10.57 -4.23
CA LEU A 55 18.26 9.57 -3.21
C LEU A 55 19.45 9.29 -2.30
N GLY A 56 20.65 9.22 -2.86
CA GLY A 56 21.88 9.06 -2.08
C GLY A 56 22.16 10.21 -1.08
N LYS A 57 21.55 11.37 -1.30
CA LYS A 57 21.71 12.59 -0.46
C LYS A 57 20.47 12.90 0.39
N SER A 58 19.51 11.99 0.48
CA SER A 58 18.30 12.17 1.27
C SER A 58 18.52 11.86 2.76
N ASN A 59 17.74 12.52 3.62
CA ASN A 59 17.72 12.21 5.05
C ASN A 59 16.89 10.96 5.31
N TYR A 60 15.72 10.85 4.65
CA TYR A 60 14.79 9.72 4.81
C TYR A 60 14.22 9.29 3.47
N LYS A 61 13.83 8.03 3.39
CA LYS A 61 13.13 7.40 2.28
C LYS A 61 11.98 6.58 2.86
N PHE A 62 10.75 6.95 2.55
CA PHE A 62 9.56 6.26 3.00
C PHE A 62 8.89 5.55 1.83
N ILE A 63 8.42 4.33 2.07
CA ILE A 63 7.61 3.54 1.15
C ILE A 63 6.19 3.55 1.71
N LEU A 64 5.25 4.15 1.00
CA LEU A 64 3.92 4.47 1.51
C LEU A 64 2.87 3.45 1.07
N GLY A 65 2.46 2.59 2.00
CA GLY A 65 1.29 1.73 1.86
C GLY A 65 1.32 0.71 0.72
N SER A 66 0.12 0.26 0.35
CA SER A 66 -0.18 -0.72 -0.69
C SER A 66 0.49 -2.10 -0.52
N ASN A 67 0.31 -2.99 -1.51
CA ASN A 67 0.79 -4.38 -1.50
C ASN A 67 2.15 -4.52 -2.20
N LEU A 68 3.20 -3.95 -1.62
CA LEU A 68 4.51 -3.83 -2.27
C LEU A 68 5.48 -4.98 -1.97
N ILE A 69 5.27 -5.75 -0.91
CA ILE A 69 6.14 -6.87 -0.55
C ILE A 69 5.81 -8.07 -1.43
N VAL A 70 6.74 -8.42 -2.32
CA VAL A 70 6.59 -9.52 -3.29
C VAL A 70 7.54 -10.68 -2.97
N GLY A 71 7.14 -11.90 -3.31
CA GLY A 71 7.95 -13.12 -3.10
C GLY A 71 9.15 -13.20 -4.02
N ASP A 72 9.06 -12.64 -5.23
CA ASP A 72 10.13 -12.63 -6.21
C ASP A 72 10.36 -11.23 -6.79
N LEU A 73 11.57 -10.71 -6.62
CA LEU A 73 12.02 -9.41 -7.14
C LEU A 73 12.59 -9.50 -8.57
N ASN A 74 12.53 -10.65 -9.24
CA ASN A 74 13.01 -10.77 -10.62
C ASN A 74 12.24 -9.78 -11.53
N PRO A 75 12.90 -8.81 -12.15
CA PRO A 75 12.23 -7.75 -12.93
C PRO A 75 11.65 -8.26 -14.27
N ILE A 76 12.08 -9.44 -14.73
CA ILE A 76 11.71 -9.96 -16.07
C ILE A 76 10.32 -10.62 -16.05
N ILE A 77 9.88 -11.14 -14.91
CA ILE A 77 8.77 -12.11 -14.85
C ILE A 77 7.42 -11.45 -14.53
N HIS A 78 7.37 -10.28 -13.89
CA HIS A 78 6.09 -9.69 -13.43
C HIS A 78 6.07 -8.16 -13.48
N LEU A 79 4.96 -7.61 -13.89
CA LEU A 79 4.60 -6.21 -13.60
C LEU A 79 4.43 -6.08 -12.08
N LYS A 80 5.38 -5.42 -11.42
CA LYS A 80 5.41 -5.29 -9.97
C LYS A 80 4.92 -3.91 -9.55
N GLN A 81 4.18 -3.87 -8.46
CA GLN A 81 3.80 -2.61 -7.85
C GLN A 81 5.01 -1.86 -7.27
N TRP A 82 6.12 -2.55 -7.01
CA TRP A 82 7.39 -1.93 -6.65
C TRP A 82 8.51 -2.37 -7.61
N ASN A 83 8.96 -1.45 -8.43
CA ASN A 83 10.01 -1.70 -9.41
C ASN A 83 11.40 -1.58 -8.78
N LEU A 84 11.86 -2.65 -8.15
CA LEU A 84 13.20 -2.78 -7.61
C LEU A 84 14.10 -3.51 -8.59
N THR A 85 15.23 -2.90 -8.91
CA THR A 85 16.27 -3.50 -9.74
C THR A 85 17.60 -3.54 -8.98
N PRO A 86 18.55 -4.41 -9.32
CA PRO A 86 19.87 -4.42 -8.70
C PRO A 86 20.57 -3.06 -8.75
N LEU A 87 20.32 -2.26 -9.78
CA LEU A 87 20.90 -0.91 -9.94
C LEU A 87 20.26 0.12 -9.00
N THR A 88 18.99 -0.03 -8.66
CA THR A 88 18.26 0.92 -7.80
C THR A 88 18.39 0.61 -6.32
N LEU A 89 18.60 -0.66 -5.96
CA LEU A 89 18.72 -1.11 -4.58
C LEU A 89 19.70 -0.27 -3.73
N PRO A 90 20.94 0.02 -4.17
CA PRO A 90 21.89 0.80 -3.38
C PRO A 90 21.37 2.18 -2.97
N ASN A 91 20.59 2.81 -3.83
CA ASN A 91 20.09 4.16 -3.60
C ASN A 91 18.84 4.19 -2.70
N ILE A 92 18.10 3.06 -2.62
CA ILE A 92 16.89 2.91 -1.80
C ILE A 92 17.22 2.32 -0.43
N LYS A 93 18.46 1.93 -0.18
CA LYS A 93 18.90 1.39 1.11
C LYS A 93 18.44 2.25 2.28
N ASN A 94 18.08 1.59 3.39
CA ASN A 94 17.51 2.19 4.60
C ASN A 94 16.15 2.86 4.36
N ALA A 95 15.40 2.41 3.37
CA ALA A 95 14.01 2.82 3.21
C ALA A 95 13.15 2.31 4.37
N ILE A 96 12.17 3.09 4.76
CA ILE A 96 11.27 2.82 5.89
C ILE A 96 9.89 2.48 5.32
N LEU A 97 9.37 1.33 5.67
CA LEU A 97 8.02 0.93 5.29
C LEU A 97 7.00 1.62 6.20
N ILE A 98 5.92 2.14 5.60
CA ILE A 98 4.82 2.77 6.31
C ILE A 98 3.50 2.15 5.83
N GLY A 99 2.91 1.26 6.64
CA GLY A 99 1.63 0.60 6.34
C GLY A 99 1.65 -0.31 5.11
N VAL A 100 2.80 -0.88 4.77
CA VAL A 100 2.98 -1.71 3.56
C VAL A 100 2.49 -3.14 3.79
N GLY A 101 1.87 -3.74 2.78
CA GLY A 101 1.38 -5.12 2.79
C GLY A 101 2.10 -6.05 1.82
N ALA A 102 1.88 -7.35 2.00
CA ALA A 102 2.30 -8.38 1.04
C ALA A 102 1.36 -8.43 -0.17
N GLN A 103 1.92 -8.65 -1.36
CA GLN A 103 1.14 -8.68 -2.60
C GLN A 103 0.22 -9.91 -2.68
N GLN A 104 0.67 -11.04 -2.15
CA GLN A 104 -0.09 -12.28 -2.17
C GLN A 104 0.05 -13.03 -0.84
N TYR A 105 -1.01 -13.73 -0.42
CA TYR A 105 -0.93 -14.70 0.66
C TYR A 105 -0.21 -15.97 0.19
N ASN A 106 0.45 -16.66 1.13
CA ASN A 106 1.22 -17.89 0.88
C ASN A 106 2.42 -17.73 -0.09
N GLN A 107 2.87 -16.50 -0.35
CA GLN A 107 4.06 -16.27 -1.15
C GLN A 107 5.32 -16.74 -0.41
N LYS A 108 6.31 -17.25 -1.17
CA LYS A 108 7.62 -17.61 -0.66
C LYS A 108 8.66 -16.66 -1.25
N PHE A 109 9.59 -16.19 -0.42
CA PHE A 109 10.69 -15.38 -0.90
C PHE A 109 11.74 -16.24 -1.61
N THR A 110 12.14 -15.83 -2.82
CA THR A 110 13.35 -16.37 -3.46
C THR A 110 14.58 -15.98 -2.66
N PHE A 111 15.70 -16.69 -2.87
CA PHE A 111 16.96 -16.39 -2.19
C PHE A 111 17.43 -14.95 -2.44
N LEU A 112 17.37 -14.49 -3.69
CA LEU A 112 17.74 -13.12 -4.06
C LEU A 112 16.82 -12.08 -3.40
N THR A 113 15.52 -12.35 -3.35
CA THR A 113 14.56 -11.46 -2.69
C THR A 113 14.84 -11.32 -1.19
N LYS A 114 15.16 -12.43 -0.51
CA LYS A 114 15.54 -12.40 0.91
C LYS A 114 16.76 -11.52 1.16
N ILE A 115 17.82 -11.69 0.36
CA ILE A 115 19.05 -10.88 0.49
C ILE A 115 18.73 -9.41 0.21
N SER A 116 17.96 -9.12 -0.84
CA SER A 116 17.60 -7.76 -1.22
C SER A 116 16.81 -7.05 -0.11
N TYR A 117 15.81 -7.68 0.48
CA TYR A 117 15.04 -7.09 1.56
C TYR A 117 15.84 -6.93 2.85
N LYS A 118 16.66 -7.93 3.23
CA LYS A 118 17.57 -7.79 4.37
C LYS A 118 18.52 -6.61 4.20
N TRP A 119 18.97 -6.37 2.98
CA TRP A 119 19.86 -5.27 2.69
C TRP A 119 19.14 -3.91 2.64
N LEU A 120 17.93 -3.85 2.06
CA LEU A 120 17.09 -2.65 1.97
C LEU A 120 16.66 -2.15 3.35
N PHE A 121 16.23 -3.07 4.22
CA PHE A 121 15.63 -2.78 5.53
C PHE A 121 16.63 -2.97 6.67
N LYS A 122 17.92 -2.99 6.34
CA LYS A 122 18.99 -3.10 7.32
C LYS A 122 19.03 -1.86 8.22
N GLY A 123 19.13 -2.07 9.53
CA GLY A 123 19.24 -0.99 10.52
C GLY A 123 18.28 -1.18 11.68
N ASN A 124 18.21 -0.16 12.53
CA ASN A 124 17.36 -0.19 13.74
C ASN A 124 16.05 0.60 13.58
N THR A 125 15.79 1.11 12.38
CA THR A 125 14.55 1.86 12.13
C THR A 125 13.38 0.90 12.07
N LEU A 126 12.32 1.21 12.81
CA LEU A 126 11.11 0.40 12.85
C LEU A 126 10.34 0.55 11.53
N HIS A 127 9.90 -0.55 10.98
CA HIS A 127 9.05 -0.62 9.79
C HIS A 127 7.60 -0.90 10.19
N SER A 128 6.67 -0.14 9.64
CA SER A 128 5.24 -0.34 9.80
C SER A 128 4.70 -1.16 8.63
N VAL A 129 3.96 -2.23 8.96
CA VAL A 129 3.21 -3.03 7.99
C VAL A 129 1.73 -3.06 8.36
N ARG A 130 0.87 -3.33 7.37
CA ARG A 130 -0.58 -3.18 7.52
C ARG A 130 -1.31 -4.40 8.07
N ASP A 131 -0.65 -5.56 8.15
CA ASP A 131 -1.26 -6.81 8.58
C ASP A 131 -0.25 -7.78 9.22
N SER A 132 -0.77 -8.70 10.01
CA SER A 132 0.04 -9.69 10.73
C SER A 132 0.71 -10.74 9.83
N TYR A 133 0.16 -10.96 8.63
CA TYR A 133 0.77 -11.85 7.65
C TYR A 133 2.08 -11.26 7.12
N THR A 134 2.06 -9.99 6.71
CA THR A 134 3.24 -9.26 6.23
C THR A 134 4.31 -9.15 7.33
N GLU A 135 3.90 -8.90 8.58
CA GLU A 135 4.81 -8.87 9.73
C GLU A 135 5.53 -10.21 9.89
N LYS A 136 4.78 -11.32 9.95
CA LYS A 136 5.35 -12.68 10.05
C LYS A 136 6.25 -13.02 8.87
N LEU A 137 5.84 -12.63 7.66
CA LEU A 137 6.58 -12.89 6.43
C LEU A 137 7.96 -12.23 6.45
N LEU A 138 8.08 -10.99 6.91
CA LEU A 138 9.35 -10.26 7.03
C LEU A 138 10.19 -10.78 8.19
N LYS A 139 9.61 -11.06 9.36
CA LYS A 139 10.30 -11.67 10.50
C LYS A 139 10.89 -13.03 10.16
N ASN A 140 10.19 -13.86 9.38
CA ASN A 140 10.67 -15.17 8.93
C ASN A 140 11.95 -15.12 8.07
N ILE A 141 12.30 -13.96 7.55
CA ILE A 141 13.56 -13.76 6.84
C ILE A 141 14.59 -12.96 7.64
N GLY A 142 14.33 -12.71 8.94
CA GLY A 142 15.24 -12.04 9.85
C GLY A 142 15.23 -10.51 9.74
N ILE A 143 14.08 -9.93 9.44
CA ILE A 143 13.81 -8.49 9.56
C ILE A 143 12.89 -8.32 10.77
N ASP A 144 13.50 -8.17 11.97
CA ASP A 144 12.78 -8.21 13.23
C ASP A 144 12.23 -6.84 13.66
N ASN A 145 12.77 -5.76 13.12
CA ASN A 145 12.36 -4.38 13.38
C ASN A 145 11.07 -4.00 12.60
N VAL A 146 10.06 -4.86 12.66
CA VAL A 146 8.77 -4.72 11.98
C VAL A 146 7.63 -4.83 12.99
N ILE A 147 6.64 -3.93 12.89
CA ILE A 147 5.39 -3.97 13.66
C ILE A 147 4.17 -3.87 12.74
N ASN A 148 3.11 -4.55 13.11
CA ASN A 148 1.81 -4.38 12.48
C ASN A 148 1.09 -3.17 13.09
N THR A 149 0.86 -2.14 12.29
CA THR A 149 0.13 -0.92 12.68
C THR A 149 -1.30 -0.87 12.11
N GLY A 150 -1.72 -1.92 11.41
CA GLY A 150 -2.97 -1.91 10.65
C GLY A 150 -2.87 -1.14 9.34
N CYS A 151 -3.96 -1.16 8.57
CA CYS A 151 -4.04 -0.38 7.34
C CYS A 151 -4.05 1.13 7.66
N PRO A 152 -3.26 1.96 6.97
CA PRO A 152 -3.22 3.40 7.22
C PRO A 152 -4.59 4.09 7.14
N THR A 153 -5.49 3.60 6.31
CA THR A 153 -6.86 4.11 6.21
C THR A 153 -7.68 3.96 7.50
N MET A 154 -7.22 3.12 8.44
CA MET A 154 -7.86 2.88 9.72
C MET A 154 -7.25 3.70 10.87
N TRP A 155 -6.12 4.38 10.67
CA TRP A 155 -5.41 5.06 11.76
C TRP A 155 -6.22 6.22 12.37
N SER A 156 -7.05 6.88 11.56
CA SER A 156 -7.96 7.93 12.02
C SER A 156 -9.13 7.41 12.87
N LEU A 157 -9.39 6.10 12.90
CA LEU A 157 -10.46 5.50 13.70
C LEU A 157 -10.06 5.41 15.17
N THR A 158 -9.96 6.57 15.81
CA THR A 158 -9.71 6.65 17.26
C THR A 158 -10.93 6.13 18.05
N PRO A 159 -10.75 5.71 19.33
CA PRO A 159 -11.88 5.32 20.18
C PRO A 159 -12.99 6.39 20.21
N THR A 160 -12.61 7.68 20.27
CA THR A 160 -13.55 8.79 20.24
C THR A 160 -14.34 8.84 18.95
N LEU A 161 -13.69 8.69 17.78
CA LEU A 161 -14.40 8.68 16.50
C LEU A 161 -15.31 7.45 16.39
N CYS A 162 -14.87 6.29 16.89
CA CYS A 162 -15.67 5.07 16.87
C CYS A 162 -16.97 5.20 17.69
N THR A 163 -17.01 6.02 18.75
CA THR A 163 -18.25 6.27 19.51
C THR A 163 -19.29 7.07 18.72
N LEU A 164 -18.87 7.78 17.67
CA LEU A 164 -19.75 8.55 16.81
C LEU A 164 -20.37 7.71 15.68
N ILE A 165 -19.90 6.47 15.49
CA ILE A 165 -20.45 5.57 14.47
C ILE A 165 -21.87 5.17 14.89
N PRO A 166 -22.89 5.40 14.02
CA PRO A 166 -24.27 5.05 14.35
C PRO A 166 -24.44 3.56 14.61
N SER A 167 -25.14 3.20 15.70
CA SER A 167 -25.48 1.80 16.01
C SER A 167 -26.66 1.27 15.18
N LYS A 168 -27.42 2.17 14.56
CA LYS A 168 -28.56 1.79 13.71
C LYS A 168 -28.11 1.58 12.27
N LYS A 169 -28.64 0.53 11.64
CA LYS A 169 -28.44 0.23 10.22
C LYS A 169 -28.88 1.43 9.38
N ALA A 170 -28.04 1.89 8.45
CA ALA A 170 -28.39 2.93 7.49
C ALA A 170 -29.48 2.44 6.52
N LYS A 171 -30.19 3.36 5.88
CA LYS A 171 -31.16 3.03 4.82
C LYS A 171 -30.50 2.85 3.45
N GLU A 172 -29.30 3.36 3.30
CA GLU A 172 -28.54 3.36 2.05
C GLU A 172 -27.20 2.66 2.26
N ALA A 173 -26.67 2.01 1.21
CA ALA A 173 -25.38 1.33 1.21
C ALA A 173 -24.51 1.79 0.05
N VAL A 174 -23.19 1.66 0.21
CA VAL A 174 -22.22 1.81 -0.87
C VAL A 174 -21.60 0.45 -1.16
N LEU A 175 -21.55 0.07 -2.42
CA LEU A 175 -20.95 -1.15 -2.92
C LEU A 175 -19.69 -0.82 -3.72
N THR A 176 -18.60 -1.54 -3.46
CA THR A 176 -17.42 -1.59 -4.31
C THR A 176 -17.22 -2.98 -4.85
N LEU A 177 -16.92 -3.10 -6.14
CA LEU A 177 -16.52 -4.36 -6.81
C LEU A 177 -15.23 -4.09 -7.57
N THR A 178 -14.47 -5.13 -7.83
CA THR A 178 -13.18 -5.00 -8.54
C THR A 178 -13.11 -5.92 -9.77
N ASP A 179 -12.64 -5.37 -10.88
CA ASP A 179 -12.44 -6.09 -12.14
C ASP A 179 -11.19 -6.97 -12.14
N TYR A 180 -10.18 -6.72 -11.30
CA TYR A 180 -8.93 -7.48 -11.29
C TYR A 180 -9.02 -8.85 -10.60
N LYS A 181 -10.09 -9.11 -9.84
CA LYS A 181 -10.45 -10.44 -9.26
C LYS A 181 -11.95 -10.66 -9.35
N PRO A 182 -12.52 -10.71 -10.57
CA PRO A 182 -13.95 -10.83 -10.74
C PRO A 182 -14.47 -12.18 -10.21
N ASN A 183 -15.62 -12.15 -9.57
CA ASN A 183 -16.34 -13.34 -9.17
C ASN A 183 -17.86 -13.08 -9.34
N PRO A 184 -18.40 -13.22 -10.56
CA PRO A 184 -19.77 -12.83 -10.86
C PRO A 184 -20.82 -13.50 -9.96
N GLU A 185 -20.64 -14.76 -9.59
CA GLU A 185 -21.57 -15.47 -8.72
C GLU A 185 -21.65 -14.83 -7.32
N ARG A 186 -20.49 -14.63 -6.68
CA ARG A 186 -20.41 -13.97 -5.38
C ARG A 186 -20.88 -12.53 -5.44
N ASP A 187 -20.46 -11.81 -6.47
CA ASP A 187 -20.71 -10.38 -6.60
C ASP A 187 -22.20 -10.12 -6.88
N ASN A 188 -22.86 -10.93 -7.70
CA ASN A 188 -24.31 -10.91 -7.89
C ASN A 188 -25.05 -11.26 -6.59
N HIS A 189 -24.59 -12.25 -5.84
CA HIS A 189 -25.19 -12.59 -4.54
C HIS A 189 -25.12 -11.40 -3.57
N ILE A 190 -24.00 -10.72 -3.48
CA ILE A 190 -23.85 -9.50 -2.64
C ILE A 190 -24.83 -8.41 -3.09
N ILE A 191 -24.94 -8.17 -4.41
CA ILE A 191 -25.88 -7.18 -4.96
C ILE A 191 -27.34 -7.51 -4.55
N GLU A 192 -27.74 -8.76 -4.68
CA GLU A 192 -29.12 -9.17 -4.33
C GLU A 192 -29.40 -9.01 -2.82
N VAL A 193 -28.44 -9.37 -1.96
CA VAL A 193 -28.56 -9.15 -0.50
C VAL A 193 -28.69 -7.66 -0.19
N LEU A 194 -27.87 -6.82 -0.82
CA LEU A 194 -27.93 -5.38 -0.59
C LEU A 194 -29.23 -4.77 -1.08
N LYS A 195 -29.77 -5.20 -2.22
CA LYS A 195 -31.09 -4.74 -2.73
C LYS A 195 -32.25 -5.11 -1.80
N GLN A 196 -32.18 -6.27 -1.12
CA GLN A 196 -33.18 -6.67 -0.14
C GLN A 196 -33.12 -5.86 1.16
N ASP A 197 -31.90 -5.52 1.56
CA ASP A 197 -31.58 -4.99 2.88
C ASP A 197 -31.58 -3.45 2.95
N TYR A 198 -31.40 -2.76 1.82
CA TYR A 198 -31.25 -1.32 1.73
C TYR A 198 -32.20 -0.70 0.71
N SER A 199 -32.76 0.47 1.04
CA SER A 199 -33.66 1.21 0.13
C SER A 199 -32.93 1.76 -1.11
N LYS A 200 -31.61 1.96 -1.00
CA LYS A 200 -30.78 2.46 -2.08
C LYS A 200 -29.35 1.93 -1.95
N VAL A 201 -28.78 1.50 -3.05
CA VAL A 201 -27.38 1.04 -3.13
C VAL A 201 -26.66 1.89 -4.17
N PHE A 202 -25.57 2.52 -3.75
CA PHE A 202 -24.69 3.28 -4.63
C PHE A 202 -23.51 2.38 -5.02
N PHE A 203 -23.19 2.32 -6.29
CA PHE A 203 -21.95 1.71 -6.74
C PHE A 203 -20.83 2.74 -6.78
N TRP A 204 -19.72 2.46 -6.10
CA TRP A 204 -18.53 3.29 -6.11
C TRP A 204 -17.36 2.55 -6.78
N PRO A 205 -17.07 2.83 -8.07
CA PRO A 205 -15.91 2.26 -8.74
C PRO A 205 -14.63 2.85 -8.16
N GLN A 206 -13.68 2.01 -7.83
CA GLN A 206 -12.35 2.40 -7.34
C GLN A 206 -11.26 2.20 -8.39
N GLY A 207 -11.49 1.35 -9.40
CA GLY A 207 -10.61 1.09 -10.52
C GLY A 207 -11.22 1.55 -11.85
N HIS A 208 -10.36 1.78 -12.83
CA HIS A 208 -10.76 2.27 -14.17
C HIS A 208 -11.82 1.37 -14.83
N ARG A 209 -11.74 0.05 -14.65
CA ARG A 209 -12.63 -0.92 -15.30
C ARG A 209 -13.77 -1.43 -14.43
N ASP A 210 -13.82 -1.08 -13.15
CA ASP A 210 -14.84 -1.56 -12.22
C ASP A 210 -16.26 -1.24 -12.71
N TYR A 211 -16.44 -0.05 -13.29
CA TYR A 211 -17.75 0.36 -13.82
C TYR A 211 -18.19 -0.48 -15.01
N SER A 212 -17.28 -0.86 -15.89
CA SER A 212 -17.57 -1.76 -17.00
C SER A 212 -17.92 -3.16 -16.51
N TYR A 213 -17.18 -3.66 -15.52
CA TYR A 213 -17.46 -4.96 -14.88
C TYR A 213 -18.83 -4.97 -14.20
N PHE A 214 -19.20 -3.91 -13.48
CA PHE A 214 -20.50 -3.82 -12.81
C PHE A 214 -21.70 -3.87 -13.79
N LYS A 215 -21.51 -3.47 -15.05
CA LYS A 215 -22.56 -3.48 -16.07
C LYS A 215 -22.76 -4.82 -16.78
N THR A 216 -21.84 -5.78 -16.63
CA THR A 216 -21.94 -7.11 -17.24
C THR A 216 -22.71 -8.07 -16.37
#